data_e5cbfb019c37ba74664147a7cd93ebca
#
_entry.id   e5cbfb019c37ba74664147a7cd93ebca
#
_cell.length_a   1.000
_cell.length_b   1.000
_cell.length_c   1.000
_cell.angle_alpha   90.00
_cell.angle_beta   90.00
_cell.angle_gamma   90.00
#
_symmetry.space_group_name_H-M   'P 1'
#
loop_
_entity.id
_entity.type
_entity.pdbx_description
1 polymer ?
#
loop_
_entity_poly.entity_id
_entity_poly.type
_entity_poly.pdbx_seq_one_letter_code
_entity_poly.pdbx_strand_id
1 'polypeptide(L)'
;MKTLTWQKPGQQNVAQELIKIIINYVAELRVYTENVPVINIFVSNPTDILLEFGRDMRFYLWKNDKWCPPEQKDTSYTIVWNSDAFMIEKAPLLYCFRYKLNEYCIPKGKYRVQKSFSRGDERILLTDSFEVK
;
A
#
# COMPACT_ATOMS: atom_id res chain seq x y z
N MET A 1 -15.73 20.65 -7.00
CA MET A 1 -14.62 19.76 -6.54
C MET A 1 -13.56 20.61 -5.86
N LYS A 2 -13.02 20.14 -4.75
CA LYS A 2 -11.94 20.86 -4.07
C LYS A 2 -10.64 20.69 -4.84
N THR A 3 -9.94 21.80 -5.06
CA THR A 3 -8.58 21.76 -5.59
C THR A 3 -7.62 21.47 -4.43
N LEU A 4 -6.80 20.46 -4.61
CA LEU A 4 -5.78 20.08 -3.64
C LEU A 4 -4.42 20.47 -4.17
N THR A 5 -3.57 20.99 -3.30
CA THR A 5 -2.20 21.37 -3.65
C THR A 5 -1.24 20.34 -3.07
N TRP A 6 -0.46 19.73 -3.93
CA TRP A 6 0.60 18.82 -3.54
C TRP A 6 1.83 19.58 -3.13
N GLN A 7 2.61 19.00 -2.24
CA GLN A 7 3.89 19.55 -1.82
C GLN A 7 5.04 18.62 -2.15
N LYS A 8 6.23 19.20 -2.19
CA LYS A 8 7.46 18.46 -2.44
C LYS A 8 7.73 17.45 -1.32
N PRO A 9 8.48 16.35 -1.62
CA PRO A 9 8.84 15.36 -0.60
C PRO A 9 9.52 16.01 0.61
N GLY A 10 9.19 15.50 1.79
CA GLY A 10 9.69 16.00 3.06
C GLY A 10 8.89 17.15 3.66
N GLN A 11 7.93 17.71 2.92
CA GLN A 11 7.02 18.72 3.44
C GLN A 11 5.66 18.08 3.70
N GLN A 12 5.16 18.25 4.92
CA GLN A 12 3.80 17.88 5.25
C GLN A 12 2.94 19.12 5.38
N ASN A 13 1.72 19.04 4.86
CA ASN A 13 0.77 20.12 4.95
C ASN A 13 -0.66 19.58 5.01
N VAL A 14 -1.59 20.52 5.20
CA VAL A 14 -3.02 20.18 5.30
C VAL A 14 -3.54 19.50 4.04
N ALA A 15 -3.06 19.90 2.85
CA ALA A 15 -3.51 19.33 1.59
C ALA A 15 -3.15 17.84 1.47
N GLN A 16 -1.93 17.45 1.88
CA GLN A 16 -1.53 16.03 1.90
C GLN A 16 -2.36 15.22 2.89
N GLU A 17 -2.65 15.77 4.06
CA GLU A 17 -3.50 15.09 5.05
C GLU A 17 -4.94 14.94 4.53
N LEU A 18 -5.48 15.91 3.81
CA LEU A 18 -6.78 15.81 3.18
C LEU A 18 -6.82 14.72 2.11
N ILE A 19 -5.77 14.57 1.32
CA ILE A 19 -5.66 13.51 0.31
C ILE A 19 -5.71 12.14 0.97
N LYS A 20 -5.01 11.94 2.10
CA LYS A 20 -5.05 10.68 2.85
C LYS A 20 -6.45 10.34 3.35
N ILE A 21 -7.29 11.32 3.60
CA ILE A 21 -8.67 11.13 4.03
C ILE A 21 -9.59 10.82 2.83
N ILE A 22 -9.39 11.51 1.72
CA ILE A 22 -10.25 11.40 0.54
C ILE A 22 -9.94 10.15 -0.27
N ILE A 23 -8.67 9.82 -0.46
CA ILE A 23 -8.25 8.62 -1.17
C ILE A 23 -8.23 7.46 -0.18
N ASN A 24 -9.03 6.44 -0.46
CA ASN A 24 -9.10 5.24 0.36
C ASN A 24 -8.13 4.19 -0.16
N TYR A 25 -7.39 3.59 0.77
CA TYR A 25 -6.50 2.46 0.53
C TYR A 25 -6.79 1.44 1.62
N VAL A 26 -7.54 0.40 1.27
CA VAL A 26 -8.19 -0.47 2.27
C VAL A 26 -8.09 -1.92 1.86
N ALA A 27 -7.64 -2.78 2.78
CA ALA A 27 -7.70 -4.23 2.59
C ALA A 27 -9.15 -4.69 2.53
N GLU A 28 -9.43 -5.65 1.66
CA GLU A 28 -10.77 -6.19 1.46
C GLU A 28 -11.39 -6.71 2.75
N LEU A 29 -10.60 -7.42 3.55
CA LEU A 29 -11.04 -7.98 4.83
C LEU A 29 -10.22 -7.40 5.97
N ARG A 30 -10.82 -7.36 7.16
CA ARG A 30 -10.10 -6.97 8.39
C ARG A 30 -9.38 -8.15 9.03
N VAL A 31 -9.81 -9.38 8.73
CA VAL A 31 -9.24 -10.61 9.31
C VAL A 31 -9.05 -11.65 8.21
N TYR A 32 -7.89 -12.27 8.20
CA TYR A 32 -7.54 -13.36 7.30
C TYR A 32 -7.09 -14.58 8.11
N THR A 33 -7.05 -15.73 7.44
CA THR A 33 -6.51 -16.95 8.04
C THR A 33 -5.00 -17.05 7.84
N GLU A 34 -4.36 -17.82 8.70
CA GLU A 34 -2.91 -18.07 8.63
C GLU A 34 -2.52 -18.61 7.25
N ASN A 35 -1.39 -18.11 6.73
CA ASN A 35 -0.88 -18.45 5.40
C ASN A 35 -1.84 -18.16 4.25
N VAL A 36 -2.67 -17.14 4.38
CA VAL A 36 -3.50 -16.65 3.28
C VAL A 36 -2.64 -16.39 2.04
N PRO A 37 -3.01 -16.96 0.87
CA PRO A 37 -2.15 -16.88 -0.31
C PRO A 37 -2.24 -15.55 -1.05
N VAL A 38 -3.36 -14.86 -0.94
CA VAL A 38 -3.64 -13.61 -1.68
C VAL A 38 -4.49 -12.71 -0.81
N ILE A 39 -4.16 -11.42 -0.81
CA ILE A 39 -5.03 -10.38 -0.27
C ILE A 39 -5.29 -9.32 -1.34
N ASN A 40 -6.45 -8.72 -1.30
CA ASN A 40 -6.82 -7.63 -2.20
C ASN A 40 -6.87 -6.33 -1.42
N ILE A 41 -6.24 -5.30 -1.98
CA ILE A 41 -6.23 -3.95 -1.43
C ILE A 41 -6.94 -3.05 -2.43
N PHE A 42 -8.01 -2.39 -1.99
CA PHE A 42 -8.77 -1.49 -2.85
C PHE A 42 -8.33 -0.05 -2.68
N VAL A 43 -8.14 0.62 -3.80
CA VAL A 43 -7.85 2.05 -3.83
C VAL A 43 -9.01 2.75 -4.50
N SER A 44 -9.57 3.74 -3.82
CA SER A 44 -10.62 4.60 -4.36
C SER A 44 -10.12 6.04 -4.37
N ASN A 45 -10.03 6.63 -5.55
CA ASN A 45 -9.63 8.01 -5.74
C ASN A 45 -10.77 8.76 -6.44
N PRO A 46 -11.62 9.45 -5.69
CA PRO A 46 -12.73 10.20 -6.28
C PRO A 46 -12.33 11.58 -6.82
N THR A 47 -11.06 11.93 -6.74
CA THR A 47 -10.54 13.23 -7.22
C THR A 47 -10.18 13.15 -8.70
N ASP A 48 -9.79 14.29 -9.29
CA ASP A 48 -9.24 14.36 -10.64
C ASP A 48 -7.72 14.30 -10.67
N ILE A 49 -7.10 13.98 -9.53
CA ILE A 49 -5.65 13.88 -9.42
C ILE A 49 -5.20 12.54 -10.00
N LEU A 50 -4.26 12.58 -10.94
CA LEU A 50 -3.61 11.39 -11.46
C LEU A 50 -2.62 10.86 -10.40
N LEU A 51 -2.72 9.57 -10.12
CA LEU A 51 -1.82 8.90 -9.19
C LEU A 51 -0.90 7.95 -9.95
N GLU A 52 0.38 8.07 -9.68
CA GLU A 52 1.39 7.16 -10.19
C GLU A 52 1.79 6.19 -9.07
N PHE A 53 2.01 4.93 -9.42
CA PHE A 53 2.45 3.93 -8.46
C PHE A 53 3.27 2.85 -9.14
N GLY A 54 4.14 2.21 -8.38
CA GLY A 54 4.97 1.12 -8.85
C GLY A 54 4.33 -0.24 -8.60
N ARG A 55 5.03 -1.28 -9.00
CA ARG A 55 4.61 -2.67 -8.78
C ARG A 55 4.97 -3.20 -7.39
N ASP A 56 5.75 -2.43 -6.65
CA ASP A 56 6.21 -2.85 -5.33
C ASP A 56 5.04 -3.14 -4.40
N MET A 57 5.25 -4.12 -3.56
CA MET A 57 4.29 -4.58 -2.58
C MET A 57 4.97 -4.52 -1.22
N ARG A 58 4.43 -3.72 -0.31
CA ARG A 58 5.03 -3.57 1.02
C ARG A 58 4.01 -3.94 2.08
N PHE A 59 4.41 -4.89 2.92
CA PHE A 59 3.62 -5.25 4.08
C PHE A 59 4.55 -5.67 5.21
N TYR A 60 4.05 -5.56 6.43
CA TYR A 60 4.84 -5.77 7.64
C TYR A 60 4.01 -6.49 8.68
N LEU A 61 4.70 -7.27 9.51
CA LEU A 61 4.13 -7.94 10.68
C LEU A 61 4.57 -7.17 11.93
N TRP A 62 3.63 -6.91 12.84
CA TRP A 62 3.95 -6.34 14.16
C TRP A 62 4.55 -7.42 15.03
N LYS A 63 5.81 -7.22 15.41
CA LYS A 63 6.58 -8.20 16.18
C LYS A 63 7.64 -7.48 17.00
N ASN A 64 7.74 -7.82 18.29
CA ASN A 64 8.71 -7.20 19.21
C ASN A 64 8.61 -5.66 19.22
N ASP A 65 7.40 -5.16 19.30
CA ASP A 65 7.08 -3.73 19.36
C ASP A 65 7.55 -2.93 18.15
N LYS A 66 7.65 -3.57 16.98
CA LYS A 66 7.98 -2.89 15.72
C LYS A 66 7.39 -3.61 14.52
N TRP A 67 7.28 -2.87 13.42
CA TRP A 67 6.88 -3.42 12.14
C TRP A 67 8.07 -4.08 11.47
N CYS A 68 7.96 -5.38 11.20
CA CYS A 68 9.02 -6.19 10.61
C CYS A 68 8.64 -6.65 9.21
N PRO A 69 9.60 -6.69 8.26
CA PRO A 69 9.35 -7.27 6.95
C PRO A 69 8.93 -8.74 7.08
N PRO A 70 8.14 -9.25 6.13
CA PRO A 70 7.75 -10.67 6.14
C PRO A 70 8.94 -11.56 5.84
N GLU A 71 8.91 -12.77 6.37
CA GLU A 71 9.90 -13.79 6.06
C GLU A 71 9.52 -14.55 4.80
N GLN A 72 10.48 -14.83 3.93
CA GLN A 72 10.29 -15.68 2.77
C GLN A 72 10.27 -17.14 3.18
N LYS A 73 9.42 -17.94 2.52
CA LYS A 73 9.39 -19.39 2.72
C LYS A 73 10.65 -20.07 2.21
N ASP A 74 11.14 -19.61 1.05
CA ASP A 74 12.35 -20.11 0.42
C ASP A 74 13.38 -18.98 0.39
N THR A 75 14.50 -19.19 1.08
CA THR A 75 15.57 -18.18 1.19
C THR A 75 16.69 -18.39 0.18
N SER A 76 16.54 -19.32 -0.76
CA SER A 76 17.56 -19.57 -1.80
C SER A 76 17.62 -18.47 -2.85
N TYR A 77 16.62 -17.57 -2.88
CA TYR A 77 16.57 -16.41 -3.76
C TYR A 77 16.05 -15.20 -3.00
N THR A 78 16.26 -14.01 -3.56
CA THR A 78 15.73 -12.77 -3.02
C THR A 78 14.62 -12.24 -3.92
N ILE A 79 13.48 -11.90 -3.33
CA ILE A 79 12.39 -11.26 -4.07
C ILE A 79 12.79 -9.80 -4.33
N VAL A 80 12.84 -9.43 -5.61
CA VAL A 80 13.18 -8.08 -6.06
C VAL A 80 12.01 -7.45 -6.76
N TRP A 81 11.67 -6.23 -6.37
CA TRP A 81 10.62 -5.44 -7.01
C TRP A 81 11.24 -4.45 -7.97
N ASN A 82 10.70 -4.42 -9.19
CA ASN A 82 11.15 -3.47 -10.19
C ASN A 82 10.58 -2.09 -9.86
N SER A 83 11.45 -1.17 -9.42
CA SER A 83 11.04 0.16 -8.95
C SER A 83 10.84 1.18 -10.06
N ASP A 84 11.24 0.87 -11.29
CA ASP A 84 11.14 1.78 -12.44
C ASP A 84 9.89 1.57 -13.30
N ALA A 85 9.10 0.54 -13.01
CA ALA A 85 7.89 0.21 -13.76
C ALA A 85 6.65 0.82 -13.09
N PHE A 86 6.40 2.09 -13.36
CA PHE A 86 5.24 2.79 -12.82
C PHE A 86 4.01 2.58 -13.68
N MET A 87 2.88 2.37 -13.01
CA MET A 87 1.55 2.42 -13.60
C MET A 87 0.94 3.78 -13.30
N ILE A 88 0.26 4.34 -14.29
CA ILE A 88 -0.40 5.65 -14.17
C ILE A 88 -1.89 5.42 -14.43
N GLU A 89 -2.70 5.84 -13.48
CA GLU A 89 -4.15 5.72 -13.59
C GLU A 89 -4.82 7.08 -13.51
N LYS A 90 -5.88 7.26 -14.29
CA LYS A 90 -6.66 8.50 -14.30
C LYS A 90 -7.69 8.49 -13.17
N ALA A 91 -7.94 9.63 -12.58
CA ALA A 91 -9.02 9.82 -11.63
C ALA A 91 -10.32 10.20 -12.37
N PRO A 92 -11.50 9.81 -11.84
CA PRO A 92 -11.69 8.98 -10.65
C PRO A 92 -11.26 7.53 -10.88
N LEU A 93 -10.70 6.94 -9.86
CA LEU A 93 -10.10 5.62 -9.92
C LEU A 93 -10.73 4.68 -8.90
N LEU A 94 -11.09 3.50 -9.34
CA LEU A 94 -11.31 2.37 -8.46
C LEU A 94 -10.39 1.26 -8.94
N TYR A 95 -9.42 0.87 -8.11
CA TYR A 95 -8.38 -0.07 -8.49
C TYR A 95 -8.17 -1.10 -7.39
N CYS A 96 -7.80 -2.32 -7.79
CA CYS A 96 -7.51 -3.40 -6.85
C CYS A 96 -6.05 -3.83 -7.02
N PHE A 97 -5.27 -3.72 -5.95
CA PHE A 97 -3.96 -4.36 -5.87
C PHE A 97 -4.12 -5.77 -5.34
N ARG A 98 -3.72 -6.74 -6.11
CA ARG A 98 -3.73 -8.14 -5.70
C ARG A 98 -2.35 -8.51 -5.18
N TYR A 99 -2.23 -8.65 -3.87
CA TYR A 99 -0.98 -9.00 -3.22
C TYR A 99 -0.89 -10.52 -3.08
N LYS A 100 0.05 -11.12 -3.80
CA LYS A 100 0.34 -12.55 -3.71
C LYS A 100 1.30 -12.79 -2.54
N LEU A 101 0.85 -13.50 -1.52
CA LEU A 101 1.60 -13.72 -0.30
C LEU A 101 2.15 -15.14 -0.18
N ASN A 102 1.97 -15.98 -1.21
CA ASN A 102 2.31 -17.39 -1.16
C ASN A 102 3.80 -17.68 -1.04
N GLU A 103 4.67 -16.70 -1.32
CA GLU A 103 6.12 -16.85 -1.16
C GLU A 103 6.61 -16.44 0.23
N TYR A 104 5.69 -16.00 1.10
CA TYR A 104 6.01 -15.50 2.43
C TYR A 104 5.36 -16.36 3.52
N CYS A 105 5.98 -16.35 4.70
CA CYS A 105 5.38 -16.91 5.90
C CYS A 105 4.41 -15.86 6.46
N ILE A 106 3.15 -16.24 6.63
CA ILE A 106 2.10 -15.35 7.12
C ILE A 106 1.52 -15.94 8.41
N PRO A 107 2.24 -15.82 9.52
CA PRO A 107 1.73 -16.29 10.82
C PRO A 107 0.62 -15.39 11.35
N LYS A 108 -0.04 -15.84 12.39
CA LYS A 108 -1.05 -15.05 13.11
C LYS A 108 -0.42 -13.79 13.68
N GLY A 109 -1.16 -12.70 13.63
CA GLY A 109 -0.71 -11.42 14.16
C GLY A 109 -1.35 -10.22 13.48
N LYS A 110 -0.79 -9.05 13.79
CA LYS A 110 -1.20 -7.78 13.19
C LYS A 110 -0.29 -7.44 12.02
N TYR A 111 -0.90 -6.98 10.94
CA TYR A 111 -0.19 -6.64 9.71
C TYR A 111 -0.53 -5.23 9.27
N ARG A 112 0.40 -4.64 8.55
CA ARG A 112 0.22 -3.35 7.87
C ARG A 112 0.63 -3.51 6.41
N VAL A 113 -0.21 -3.03 5.51
CA VAL A 113 0.13 -2.82 4.11
C VAL A 113 0.34 -1.35 3.86
N GLN A 114 1.26 -1.01 2.97
CA GLN A 114 1.50 0.39 2.60
C GLN A 114 1.88 0.49 1.13
N LYS A 115 1.54 1.64 0.55
CA LYS A 115 1.83 1.94 -0.84
C LYS A 115 2.13 3.42 -0.99
N SER A 116 3.19 3.72 -1.73
CA SER A 116 3.50 5.09 -2.12
C SER A 116 2.83 5.42 -3.44
N PHE A 117 2.19 6.58 -3.48
CA PHE A 117 1.65 7.16 -4.70
C PHE A 117 2.36 8.48 -4.95
N SER A 118 2.50 8.84 -6.22
CA SER A 118 3.18 10.07 -6.58
C SER A 118 2.44 10.82 -7.67
N ARG A 119 2.73 12.11 -7.75
CA ARG A 119 2.38 12.99 -8.85
C ARG A 119 3.62 13.81 -9.15
N GLY A 120 4.36 13.46 -10.22
CA GLY A 120 5.66 14.04 -10.48
C GLY A 120 6.66 13.66 -9.39
N ASP A 121 7.24 14.65 -8.71
CA ASP A 121 8.19 14.47 -7.62
C ASP A 121 7.53 14.53 -6.22
N GLU A 122 6.23 14.73 -6.17
CA GLU A 122 5.45 14.76 -4.92
C GLU A 122 4.98 13.35 -4.57
N ARG A 123 4.99 13.01 -3.27
CA ARG A 123 4.63 11.67 -2.80
C ARG A 123 3.65 11.71 -1.64
N ILE A 124 2.83 10.66 -1.59
CA ILE A 124 1.96 10.38 -0.46
C ILE A 124 2.05 8.89 -0.14
N LEU A 125 2.12 8.57 1.15
CA LEU A 125 2.13 7.19 1.63
C LEU A 125 0.77 6.87 2.25
N LEU A 126 0.13 5.81 1.74
CA LEU A 126 -1.13 5.32 2.28
C LEU A 126 -0.91 3.96 2.93
N THR A 127 -1.59 3.74 4.04
CA THR A 127 -1.45 2.53 4.84
C THR A 127 -2.83 1.99 5.24
N ASP A 128 -2.88 0.69 5.48
CA ASP A 128 -4.01 0.04 6.13
C ASP A 128 -3.51 -1.13 6.96
N SER A 129 -4.32 -1.57 7.90
CA SER A 129 -3.98 -2.65 8.82
C SER A 129 -5.04 -3.75 8.78
N PHE A 130 -4.59 -4.98 9.00
CA PHE A 130 -5.47 -6.14 9.13
C PHE A 130 -4.86 -7.13 10.12
N GLU A 131 -5.64 -8.14 10.49
CA GLU A 131 -5.18 -9.20 11.38
C GLU A 131 -5.24 -10.55 10.68
N VAL A 132 -4.35 -11.44 11.10
CA VAL A 132 -4.38 -12.86 10.78
C VAL A 132 -4.65 -13.62 12.07
N LYS A 133 -5.72 -14.39 12.07
CA LYS A 133 -6.17 -15.15 13.24
C LYS A 133 -6.33 -16.64 12.97
#